data_06a8fc6069f3ad81b81cf2405b63989e
#
_entry.id   06a8fc6069f3ad81b81cf2405b63989e
#
_cell.length_a   1.000
_cell.length_b   1.000
_cell.length_c   1.000
_cell.angle_alpha   90.00
_cell.angle_beta   90.00
_cell.angle_gamma   90.00
#
_symmetry.space_group_name_H-M   'P 1'
#
loop_
_entity.id
_entity.type
_entity.pdbx_description
1 polymer ?
#
loop_
_entity_poly.entity_id
_entity_poly.type
_entity_poly.pdbx_seq_one_letter_code
_entity_poly.pdbx_strand_id
1 'polypeptide(L)'
;LTATLVALLIGCALPSATVQQTGSVTTPKQAPVSGPIEMPRIPEEGFTTPVPVEEIVKPDEISEPVPGGVIDWGVGVVRARGSGVIDPGDPKPTRARLMAERAAVVVAQRNLLEIIKGVRVDSDTRVENFFTRYDVIYSHVEGIVKGARQVGPAKFDSLTGVVEVELEVNLTGPQSVADALTPALTPSTGTQPPATASAAVKEFFRQYSGLVLDAGNTGLKPALFPKIYDEAGNLLLDTREFYQYTGSTGQKVLHYINRLDEIIARPEFARQPLVLKIKQVRGKLGADIVLSKQDADRLKWLKDGARFLFDAGRFLVKLLL
;
A
#
# COMPACT_ATOMS: atom_id res chain seq x y z
N LEU A 1 58.24 -30.46 -12.62
CA LEU A 1 58.82 -29.18 -12.19
C LEU A 1 57.97 -28.66 -11.01
N THR A 2 58.54 -28.83 -9.83
CA THR A 2 58.06 -28.43 -8.51
C THR A 2 58.41 -26.97 -8.26
N ALA A 3 57.48 -26.18 -7.80
CA ALA A 3 57.72 -24.83 -7.26
C ALA A 3 57.11 -24.74 -5.86
N THR A 4 57.97 -24.65 -4.88
CA THR A 4 57.76 -24.53 -3.45
C THR A 4 57.40 -23.07 -3.12
N LEU A 5 56.27 -22.84 -2.41
CA LEU A 5 55.91 -21.53 -1.90
C LEU A 5 56.31 -21.42 -0.43
N VAL A 6 57.17 -20.47 -0.12
CA VAL A 6 57.64 -20.13 1.23
C VAL A 6 56.69 -19.09 1.82
N ALA A 7 56.08 -19.38 2.96
CA ALA A 7 55.28 -18.45 3.73
C ALA A 7 56.17 -17.64 4.69
N LEU A 8 56.12 -16.33 4.59
CA LEU A 8 56.81 -15.40 5.49
C LEU A 8 55.78 -14.85 6.53
N LEU A 9 55.95 -15.28 7.80
CA LEU A 9 55.22 -14.72 8.94
C LEU A 9 55.94 -13.47 9.46
N ILE A 10 55.30 -12.32 9.36
CA ILE A 10 55.74 -11.10 10.03
C ILE A 10 54.81 -10.88 11.22
N GLY A 11 55.35 -11.09 12.43
CA GLY A 11 54.68 -10.77 13.67
C GLY A 11 54.79 -9.27 14.00
N CYS A 12 53.67 -8.59 14.17
CA CYS A 12 53.61 -7.27 14.78
C CYS A 12 53.20 -7.39 16.25
N ALA A 13 54.09 -7.10 17.15
CA ALA A 13 53.83 -6.98 18.57
C ALA A 13 53.20 -5.60 18.87
N LEU A 14 52.11 -5.61 19.61
CA LEU A 14 51.46 -4.39 20.16
C LEU A 14 52.05 -4.09 21.54
N PRO A 15 52.37 -2.83 21.89
CA PRO A 15 52.82 -2.48 23.22
C PRO A 15 51.64 -2.39 24.20
N SER A 16 51.78 -3.04 25.36
CA SER A 16 50.84 -2.91 26.49
C SER A 16 51.03 -1.54 27.17
N ALA A 17 49.98 -0.75 27.14
CA ALA A 17 49.88 0.50 27.94
C ALA A 17 49.32 0.21 29.32
N THR A 18 50.13 0.39 30.35
CA THR A 18 49.77 0.35 31.77
C THR A 18 49.02 1.63 32.13
N VAL A 19 47.75 1.53 32.48
CA VAL A 19 46.96 2.64 33.00
C VAL A 19 47.12 2.65 34.54
N GLN A 20 47.77 3.71 35.06
CA GLN A 20 47.82 3.98 36.48
C GLN A 20 46.46 4.59 36.91
N GLN A 21 45.80 3.94 37.86
CA GLN A 21 44.67 4.49 38.60
C GLN A 21 45.18 5.47 39.66
N THR A 22 44.79 6.73 39.54
CA THR A 22 44.72 7.65 40.67
C THR A 22 43.60 8.63 40.42
N GLY A 23 42.58 8.60 41.28
CA GLY A 23 41.48 9.57 41.25
C GLY A 23 40.26 9.08 42.01
N SER A 24 40.24 9.27 43.33
CA SER A 24 39.10 9.04 44.19
C SER A 24 37.94 9.96 43.77
N VAL A 25 36.88 9.41 43.18
CA VAL A 25 35.62 10.10 42.92
C VAL A 25 34.72 9.94 44.11
N THR A 26 34.49 11.04 44.82
CA THR A 26 33.52 11.17 45.93
C THR A 26 32.11 11.01 45.36
N THR A 27 31.42 9.95 45.77
CA THR A 27 30.02 9.70 45.46
C THR A 27 29.12 10.71 46.17
N PRO A 28 28.21 11.43 45.48
CA PRO A 28 27.21 12.24 46.18
C PRO A 28 26.20 11.31 46.85
N LYS A 29 26.00 11.54 48.15
CA LYS A 29 25.03 10.86 49.00
C LYS A 29 23.62 11.11 48.49
N GLN A 30 22.99 10.09 47.89
CA GLN A 30 21.56 10.11 47.54
C GLN A 30 20.72 10.20 48.81
N ALA A 31 19.86 11.22 48.87
CA ALA A 31 18.80 11.32 49.87
C ALA A 31 17.72 10.26 49.56
N PRO A 32 17.08 9.67 50.59
CA PRO A 32 16.04 8.67 50.36
C PRO A 32 14.78 9.35 49.80
N VAL A 33 14.42 8.98 48.55
CA VAL A 33 13.12 9.33 47.98
C VAL A 33 12.10 8.34 48.54
N SER A 34 11.41 8.76 49.58
CA SER A 34 10.27 8.03 50.14
C SER A 34 8.98 8.62 49.56
N GLY A 35 8.27 7.82 48.78
CA GLY A 35 6.91 8.08 48.36
C GLY A 35 6.63 7.38 47.04
N PRO A 36 5.49 6.67 46.86
CA PRO A 36 5.08 6.17 45.60
C PRO A 36 4.88 7.36 44.66
N ILE A 37 5.53 7.35 43.47
CA ILE A 37 5.26 8.32 42.43
C ILE A 37 3.86 7.99 41.94
N GLU A 38 2.88 8.76 42.38
CA GLU A 38 1.53 8.74 41.83
C GLU A 38 1.61 9.28 40.40
N MET A 39 1.53 8.37 39.44
CA MET A 39 1.43 8.77 38.05
C MET A 39 0.16 9.60 37.87
N PRO A 40 0.22 10.81 37.29
CA PRO A 40 -0.98 11.58 37.02
C PRO A 40 -1.91 10.73 36.15
N ARG A 41 -3.12 10.48 36.64
CA ARG A 41 -4.19 9.85 35.85
C ARG A 41 -4.43 10.75 34.65
N ILE A 42 -4.15 10.21 33.46
CA ILE A 42 -4.55 10.84 32.20
C ILE A 42 -6.09 10.93 32.27
N PRO A 43 -6.69 12.12 32.15
CA PRO A 43 -8.14 12.23 32.07
C PRO A 43 -8.61 11.43 30.86
N GLU A 44 -9.54 10.50 31.05
CA GLU A 44 -10.18 9.73 29.97
C GLU A 44 -11.09 10.59 29.08
N GLU A 45 -11.21 11.87 29.37
CA GLU A 45 -12.02 12.84 28.63
C GLU A 45 -11.14 13.65 27.68
N GLY A 46 -10.99 13.17 26.46
CA GLY A 46 -10.24 13.90 25.42
C GLY A 46 -10.02 13.15 24.13
N PHE A 47 -10.63 12.01 23.95
CA PHE A 47 -10.69 11.42 22.61
C PHE A 47 -11.73 12.21 21.83
N THR A 48 -11.22 13.16 21.04
CA THR A 48 -12.00 13.90 20.04
C THR A 48 -12.84 12.90 19.26
N THR A 49 -14.14 13.17 19.21
CA THR A 49 -15.10 12.51 18.31
C THR A 49 -14.45 12.31 16.95
N PRO A 50 -14.47 11.09 16.39
CA PRO A 50 -13.96 10.89 15.04
C PRO A 50 -14.64 11.89 14.11
N VAL A 51 -13.86 12.61 13.31
CA VAL A 51 -14.40 13.47 12.25
C VAL A 51 -15.36 12.61 11.41
N PRO A 52 -16.60 13.08 11.14
CA PRO A 52 -17.56 12.31 10.36
C PRO A 52 -16.91 11.87 9.05
N VAL A 53 -17.01 10.60 8.74
CA VAL A 53 -16.42 9.99 7.54
C VAL A 53 -16.98 10.62 6.26
N GLU A 54 -18.18 11.16 6.32
CA GLU A 54 -18.89 11.82 5.22
C GLU A 54 -18.14 13.02 4.62
N GLU A 55 -17.26 13.68 5.37
CA GLU A 55 -16.47 14.81 4.88
C GLU A 55 -15.24 14.40 4.05
N ILE A 56 -14.90 13.11 4.04
CA ILE A 56 -13.71 12.58 3.37
C ILE A 56 -14.04 12.03 1.96
N VAL A 57 -15.29 11.61 1.76
CA VAL A 57 -15.71 10.86 0.56
C VAL A 57 -16.49 11.78 -0.37
N LYS A 58 -15.97 11.98 -1.59
CA LYS A 58 -16.77 12.54 -2.67
C LYS A 58 -17.71 11.46 -3.21
N PRO A 59 -19.00 11.75 -3.45
CA PRO A 59 -20.01 10.76 -3.81
C PRO A 59 -19.71 9.92 -5.05
N ASP A 60 -18.81 10.38 -5.93
CA ASP A 60 -18.48 9.73 -7.21
C ASP A 60 -17.15 8.93 -7.17
N GLU A 61 -16.46 8.88 -6.04
CA GLU A 61 -15.18 8.19 -5.91
C GLU A 61 -15.36 6.74 -5.43
N ILE A 62 -14.58 5.80 -5.99
CA ILE A 62 -14.49 4.42 -5.49
C ILE A 62 -13.62 4.42 -4.24
N SER A 63 -14.19 4.89 -3.15
CA SER A 63 -13.51 4.98 -1.87
C SER A 63 -14.19 4.10 -0.83
N GLU A 64 -13.38 3.50 0.01
CA GLU A 64 -13.79 2.65 1.12
C GLU A 64 -13.42 3.38 2.42
N PRO A 65 -14.41 3.97 3.11
CA PRO A 65 -14.18 4.56 4.42
C PRO A 65 -13.76 3.50 5.43
N VAL A 66 -12.74 3.80 6.20
CA VAL A 66 -12.21 2.92 7.25
C VAL A 66 -11.88 3.73 8.50
N PRO A 67 -11.82 3.13 9.69
CA PRO A 67 -11.43 3.84 10.90
C PRO A 67 -10.10 4.59 10.70
N GLY A 68 -10.11 5.90 10.96
CA GLY A 68 -8.92 6.75 10.84
C GLY A 68 -8.57 7.24 9.43
N GLY A 69 -9.34 6.87 8.38
CA GLY A 69 -9.05 7.34 7.03
C GLY A 69 -9.90 6.70 5.93
N VAL A 70 -9.32 6.57 4.75
CA VAL A 70 -9.99 6.08 3.55
C VAL A 70 -9.02 5.33 2.63
N ILE A 71 -9.52 4.28 1.97
CA ILE A 71 -8.84 3.61 0.85
C ILE A 71 -9.54 4.08 -0.42
N ASP A 72 -8.84 4.87 -1.23
CA ASP A 72 -9.35 5.34 -2.52
C ASP A 72 -8.81 4.43 -3.64
N TRP A 73 -9.65 3.53 -4.09
CA TRP A 73 -9.29 2.57 -5.13
C TRP A 73 -9.30 3.18 -6.54
N GLY A 74 -10.09 4.22 -6.76
CA GLY A 74 -10.15 4.94 -8.04
C GLY A 74 -8.84 5.69 -8.31
N VAL A 75 -8.40 6.51 -7.36
CA VAL A 75 -7.11 7.19 -7.41
C VAL A 75 -5.95 6.22 -7.14
N GLY A 76 -6.17 5.22 -6.29
CA GLY A 76 -5.16 4.22 -5.89
C GLY A 76 -4.26 4.71 -4.77
N VAL A 77 -4.85 5.28 -3.72
CA VAL A 77 -4.14 5.79 -2.54
C VAL A 77 -4.84 5.37 -1.24
N VAL A 78 -4.09 5.37 -0.16
CA VAL A 78 -4.59 5.31 1.21
C VAL A 78 -4.34 6.65 1.86
N ARG A 79 -5.36 7.23 2.47
CA ARG A 79 -5.25 8.46 3.26
C ARG A 79 -5.61 8.19 4.71
N ALA A 80 -4.87 8.81 5.63
CA ALA A 80 -5.21 8.78 7.05
C ALA A 80 -4.99 10.15 7.69
N ARG A 81 -5.82 10.45 8.69
CA ARG A 81 -5.72 11.65 9.48
C ARG A 81 -5.13 11.34 10.85
N GLY A 82 -4.41 12.32 11.36
CA GLY A 82 -3.94 12.33 12.73
C GLY A 82 -4.13 13.68 13.35
N SER A 83 -4.33 13.71 14.65
CA SER A 83 -4.51 14.94 15.42
C SER A 83 -3.49 15.02 16.55
N GLY A 84 -3.11 16.25 16.86
CA GLY A 84 -2.28 16.59 18.03
C GLY A 84 -2.85 17.80 18.73
N VAL A 85 -2.76 17.84 20.04
CA VAL A 85 -3.28 18.94 20.86
C VAL A 85 -2.14 19.86 21.26
N ILE A 86 -2.38 21.16 21.16
CA ILE A 86 -1.45 22.17 21.67
C ILE A 86 -1.53 22.18 23.21
N ASP A 87 -0.37 22.08 23.85
CA ASP A 87 -0.28 22.28 25.30
C ASP A 87 -0.52 23.76 25.63
N PRO A 88 -1.64 24.11 26.29
CA PRO A 88 -1.94 25.50 26.66
C PRO A 88 -0.98 26.04 27.72
N GLY A 89 -0.28 25.17 28.43
CA GLY A 89 0.71 25.53 29.43
C GLY A 89 2.11 25.83 28.88
N ASP A 90 2.37 25.56 27.60
CA ASP A 90 3.67 25.85 27.02
C ASP A 90 3.90 27.38 26.87
N PRO A 91 4.94 27.94 27.53
CA PRO A 91 5.25 29.37 27.44
C PRO A 91 5.65 29.84 26.05
N LYS A 92 5.87 28.91 25.12
CA LYS A 92 6.27 29.18 23.73
C LYS A 92 5.21 28.66 22.74
N PRO A 93 4.19 29.45 22.36
CA PRO A 93 3.07 28.99 21.53
C PRO A 93 3.50 28.39 20.17
N THR A 94 4.55 28.96 19.54
CA THR A 94 5.07 28.42 18.28
C THR A 94 5.66 27.03 18.47
N ARG A 95 6.37 26.78 19.57
CA ARG A 95 6.90 25.45 19.89
C ARG A 95 5.77 24.46 20.17
N ALA A 96 4.79 24.85 20.97
CA ALA A 96 3.62 24.02 21.27
C ALA A 96 2.90 23.59 20.00
N ARG A 97 2.69 24.51 19.05
CA ARG A 97 2.08 24.20 17.76
C ARG A 97 2.92 23.22 16.92
N LEU A 98 4.24 23.41 16.82
CA LEU A 98 5.12 22.49 16.09
C LEU A 98 5.16 21.10 16.73
N MET A 99 5.08 21.02 18.06
CA MET A 99 5.01 19.73 18.75
C MET A 99 3.68 19.02 18.52
N ALA A 100 2.55 19.76 18.53
CA ALA A 100 1.25 19.23 18.20
C ALA A 100 1.19 18.73 16.75
N GLU A 101 1.77 19.46 15.79
CA GLU A 101 1.86 19.03 14.40
C GLU A 101 2.67 17.74 14.24
N ARG A 102 3.82 17.62 14.91
CA ARG A 102 4.60 16.37 14.93
C ARG A 102 3.82 15.21 15.55
N ALA A 103 3.09 15.46 16.64
CA ALA A 103 2.22 14.45 17.24
C ALA A 103 1.12 14.00 16.26
N ALA A 104 0.48 14.95 15.57
CA ALA A 104 -0.50 14.65 14.53
C ALA A 104 0.06 13.77 13.41
N VAL A 105 1.28 14.06 12.92
CA VAL A 105 1.98 13.22 11.93
C VAL A 105 2.18 11.80 12.44
N VAL A 106 2.64 11.61 13.67
CA VAL A 106 2.85 10.28 14.25
C VAL A 106 1.54 9.51 14.36
N VAL A 107 0.46 10.18 14.77
CA VAL A 107 -0.89 9.56 14.84
C VAL A 107 -1.36 9.18 13.43
N ALA A 108 -1.21 10.06 12.43
CA ALA A 108 -1.58 9.78 11.04
C ALA A 108 -0.78 8.59 10.47
N GLN A 109 0.52 8.50 10.75
CA GLN A 109 1.36 7.36 10.35
C GLN A 109 0.89 6.04 10.97
N ARG A 110 0.51 6.05 12.25
CA ARG A 110 -0.06 4.87 12.91
C ARG A 110 -1.37 4.45 12.25
N ASN A 111 -2.26 5.40 11.99
CA ASN A 111 -3.54 5.14 11.32
C ASN A 111 -3.31 4.60 9.90
N LEU A 112 -2.36 5.18 9.13
CA LEU A 112 -1.99 4.65 7.80
C LEU A 112 -1.55 3.18 7.88
N LEU A 113 -0.71 2.84 8.84
CA LEU A 113 -0.22 1.47 9.00
C LEU A 113 -1.37 0.49 9.30
N GLU A 114 -2.30 0.87 10.17
CA GLU A 114 -3.47 0.04 10.50
C GLU A 114 -4.39 -0.14 9.28
N ILE A 115 -4.63 0.93 8.52
CA ILE A 115 -5.43 0.85 7.29
C ILE A 115 -4.74 -0.04 6.26
N ILE A 116 -3.42 0.12 6.04
CA ILE A 116 -2.65 -0.67 5.08
C ILE A 116 -2.68 -2.16 5.43
N LYS A 117 -2.61 -2.54 6.71
CA LYS A 117 -2.79 -3.93 7.14
C LYS A 117 -4.09 -4.54 6.63
N GLY A 118 -5.17 -3.76 6.63
CA GLY A 118 -6.49 -4.18 6.19
C GLY A 118 -6.68 -4.23 4.67
N VAL A 119 -5.77 -3.67 3.86
CA VAL A 119 -5.87 -3.64 2.40
C VAL A 119 -5.95 -5.06 1.83
N ARG A 120 -6.94 -5.32 0.99
CA ARG A 120 -7.10 -6.61 0.30
C ARG A 120 -6.03 -6.79 -0.76
N VAL A 121 -5.31 -7.90 -0.68
CA VAL A 121 -4.33 -8.31 -1.69
C VAL A 121 -5.03 -9.13 -2.77
N ASP A 122 -5.79 -10.12 -2.39
CA ASP A 122 -6.71 -10.91 -3.21
C ASP A 122 -7.95 -11.31 -2.39
N SER A 123 -8.73 -12.28 -2.84
CA SER A 123 -9.94 -12.73 -2.13
C SER A 123 -9.70 -13.44 -0.80
N ASP A 124 -8.50 -13.89 -0.52
CA ASP A 124 -8.19 -14.71 0.64
C ASP A 124 -7.18 -14.05 1.58
N THR A 125 -6.45 -13.04 1.10
CA THR A 125 -5.35 -12.43 1.83
C THR A 125 -5.44 -10.90 1.91
N ARG A 126 -4.97 -10.38 3.03
CA ARG A 126 -4.72 -8.96 3.28
C ARG A 126 -3.23 -8.72 3.45
N VAL A 127 -2.79 -7.47 3.43
CA VAL A 127 -1.38 -7.08 3.62
C VAL A 127 -0.83 -7.63 4.94
N GLU A 128 -1.60 -7.62 6.03
CA GLU A 128 -1.19 -8.15 7.33
C GLU A 128 -0.77 -9.64 7.29
N ASN A 129 -1.35 -10.45 6.39
CA ASN A 129 -1.01 -11.85 6.26
C ASN A 129 0.43 -12.09 5.76
N PHE A 130 1.04 -11.07 5.15
CA PHE A 130 2.42 -11.13 4.70
C PHE A 130 3.41 -10.69 5.78
N PHE A 131 3.01 -9.87 6.74
CA PHE A 131 3.87 -9.41 7.83
C PHE A 131 4.38 -10.55 8.70
N THR A 132 3.53 -11.55 8.95
CA THR A 132 3.89 -12.72 9.76
C THR A 132 4.83 -13.70 9.07
N ARG A 133 4.94 -13.61 7.75
CA ARG A 133 5.77 -14.50 6.93
C ARG A 133 7.05 -13.87 6.43
N TYR A 134 7.08 -12.54 6.33
CA TYR A 134 8.16 -11.80 5.70
C TYR A 134 8.44 -10.49 6.43
N ASP A 135 9.40 -10.49 7.35
CA ASP A 135 9.83 -9.28 8.09
C ASP A 135 10.27 -8.14 7.16
N VAL A 136 10.80 -8.49 6.01
CA VAL A 136 11.21 -7.54 4.96
C VAL A 136 10.01 -6.73 4.44
N ILE A 137 8.84 -7.37 4.29
CA ILE A 137 7.63 -6.67 3.83
C ILE A 137 7.14 -5.66 4.88
N TYR A 138 7.13 -6.08 6.15
CA TYR A 138 6.78 -5.16 7.23
C TYR A 138 7.70 -3.94 7.26
N SER A 139 9.01 -4.14 7.16
CA SER A 139 10.00 -3.07 7.15
C SER A 139 9.83 -2.13 5.95
N HIS A 140 9.51 -2.67 4.76
CA HIS A 140 9.22 -1.85 3.57
C HIS A 140 7.96 -1.02 3.76
N VAL A 141 6.86 -1.62 4.24
CA VAL A 141 5.60 -0.89 4.52
C VAL A 141 5.83 0.20 5.57
N GLU A 142 6.55 -0.10 6.64
CA GLU A 142 6.91 0.90 7.65
C GLU A 142 7.74 2.05 7.06
N GLY A 143 8.66 1.76 6.16
CA GLY A 143 9.44 2.75 5.42
C GLY A 143 8.57 3.67 4.56
N ILE A 144 7.61 3.08 3.82
CA ILE A 144 6.64 3.81 3.00
C ILE A 144 5.76 4.72 3.88
N VAL A 145 5.28 4.22 5.01
CA VAL A 145 4.46 5.00 5.96
C VAL A 145 5.26 6.16 6.57
N LYS A 146 6.53 5.95 6.92
CA LYS A 146 7.41 7.03 7.41
C LYS A 146 7.67 8.10 6.34
N GLY A 147 7.70 7.69 5.06
CA GLY A 147 7.84 8.58 3.91
C GLY A 147 6.51 9.08 3.33
N ALA A 148 5.38 8.87 4.01
CA ALA A 148 4.06 9.27 3.54
C ALA A 148 3.98 10.76 3.22
N ARG A 149 3.32 11.09 2.11
CA ARG A 149 3.16 12.47 1.66
C ARG A 149 2.06 13.16 2.44
N GLN A 150 2.33 14.36 2.95
CA GLN A 150 1.29 15.19 3.57
C GLN A 150 0.38 15.80 2.50
N VAL A 151 -0.94 15.69 2.71
CA VAL A 151 -1.98 16.23 1.84
C VAL A 151 -2.38 17.62 2.31
N GLY A 152 -1.79 18.64 1.71
CA GLY A 152 -2.03 20.02 2.09
C GLY A 152 -1.34 20.44 3.41
N PRO A 153 -1.58 21.67 3.88
CA PRO A 153 -1.05 22.18 5.13
C PRO A 153 -1.78 21.58 6.34
N ALA A 154 -1.09 21.54 7.49
CA ALA A 154 -1.72 21.20 8.75
C ALA A 154 -2.87 22.17 9.07
N LYS A 155 -4.02 21.64 9.39
CA LYS A 155 -5.20 22.41 9.80
C LYS A 155 -5.12 22.67 11.31
N PHE A 156 -5.31 23.93 11.70
CA PHE A 156 -5.32 24.32 13.11
C PHE A 156 -6.68 24.89 13.50
N ASP A 157 -7.32 24.28 14.48
CA ASP A 157 -8.51 24.79 15.11
C ASP A 157 -8.12 25.61 16.37
N SER A 158 -8.33 26.91 16.30
CA SER A 158 -8.00 27.82 17.41
C SER A 158 -8.94 27.71 18.59
N LEU A 159 -10.13 27.14 18.45
CA LEU A 159 -11.10 26.98 19.52
C LEU A 159 -10.76 25.78 20.41
N THR A 160 -10.37 24.69 19.77
CA THR A 160 -10.05 23.42 20.46
C THR A 160 -8.57 23.25 20.73
N GLY A 161 -7.70 24.03 20.08
CA GLY A 161 -6.25 23.87 20.14
C GLY A 161 -5.74 22.62 19.42
N VAL A 162 -6.57 22.02 18.54
CA VAL A 162 -6.22 20.81 17.79
C VAL A 162 -5.52 21.16 16.49
N VAL A 163 -4.45 20.43 16.20
CA VAL A 163 -3.77 20.44 14.90
C VAL A 163 -4.09 19.12 14.19
N GLU A 164 -4.61 19.16 12.98
CA GLU A 164 -4.87 17.99 12.14
C GLU A 164 -3.92 17.93 10.95
N VAL A 165 -3.46 16.72 10.64
CA VAL A 165 -2.62 16.41 9.47
C VAL A 165 -3.25 15.24 8.72
N GLU A 166 -3.24 15.31 7.40
CA GLU A 166 -3.62 14.22 6.52
C GLU A 166 -2.39 13.73 5.76
N LEU A 167 -2.15 12.41 5.81
CA LEU A 167 -1.07 11.75 5.10
C LEU A 167 -1.61 10.78 4.05
N GLU A 168 -0.85 10.59 2.97
CA GLU A 168 -1.22 9.74 1.83
C GLU A 168 -0.07 8.82 1.43
N VAL A 169 -0.43 7.58 1.07
CA VAL A 169 0.46 6.55 0.54
C VAL A 169 -0.17 5.94 -0.71
N ASN A 170 0.64 5.69 -1.74
CA ASN A 170 0.18 5.03 -2.96
C ASN A 170 -0.10 3.53 -2.74
N LEU A 171 -1.18 3.02 -3.31
CA LEU A 171 -1.49 1.58 -3.33
C LEU A 171 -0.65 0.83 -4.37
N THR A 172 -0.39 1.45 -5.53
CA THR A 172 0.32 0.83 -6.67
C THR A 172 1.38 1.78 -7.23
N GLY A 173 2.35 1.25 -7.95
CA GLY A 173 3.48 2.00 -8.51
C GLY A 173 4.74 1.92 -7.64
N PRO A 174 5.81 2.66 -7.97
CA PRO A 174 7.03 2.71 -7.18
C PRO A 174 6.79 3.22 -5.77
N GLN A 175 7.46 2.65 -4.77
CA GLN A 175 7.34 3.03 -3.36
C GLN A 175 5.88 2.99 -2.86
N SER A 176 5.14 1.97 -3.27
CA SER A 176 3.73 1.76 -2.92
C SER A 176 3.54 0.52 -2.03
N VAL A 177 2.31 0.34 -1.54
CA VAL A 177 1.93 -0.86 -0.79
C VAL A 177 2.15 -2.13 -1.63
N ALA A 178 1.77 -2.10 -2.92
CA ALA A 178 1.96 -3.24 -3.83
C ALA A 178 3.44 -3.52 -4.09
N ASP A 179 4.28 -2.48 -4.21
CA ASP A 179 5.72 -2.60 -4.37
C ASP A 179 6.38 -3.28 -3.16
N ALA A 180 5.94 -2.93 -1.94
CA ALA A 180 6.41 -3.58 -0.72
C ALA A 180 6.09 -5.09 -0.67
N LEU A 181 5.04 -5.55 -1.35
CA LEU A 181 4.65 -6.96 -1.41
C LEU A 181 5.45 -7.76 -2.45
N THR A 182 6.20 -7.11 -3.33
CA THR A 182 6.94 -7.75 -4.43
C THR A 182 7.79 -8.94 -3.98
N PRO A 183 8.52 -8.92 -2.84
CA PRO A 183 9.30 -10.06 -2.38
C PRO A 183 8.48 -11.35 -2.14
N ALA A 184 7.19 -11.22 -1.85
CA ALA A 184 6.29 -12.35 -1.64
C ALA A 184 5.47 -12.72 -2.89
N LEU A 185 5.49 -11.89 -3.92
CA LEU A 185 4.83 -12.13 -5.19
C LEU A 185 5.76 -12.96 -6.09
N THR A 186 6.09 -14.18 -5.66
CA THR A 186 6.87 -15.11 -6.51
C THR A 186 6.07 -15.46 -7.75
N PRO A 187 6.68 -15.44 -8.94
CA PRO A 187 6.03 -15.89 -10.16
C PRO A 187 5.60 -17.34 -9.99
N SER A 188 4.33 -17.64 -10.23
CA SER A 188 3.92 -19.00 -10.48
C SER A 188 4.61 -19.44 -11.75
N THR A 189 5.73 -20.19 -11.61
CA THR A 189 6.47 -20.85 -12.71
C THR A 189 6.74 -19.99 -13.97
N GLY A 190 7.91 -19.45 -13.98
CA GLY A 190 8.81 -19.05 -15.06
C GLY A 190 8.41 -19.12 -16.53
N THR A 191 7.26 -18.62 -16.91
CA THR A 191 7.01 -18.37 -18.32
C THR A 191 7.46 -16.94 -18.62
N GLN A 192 8.69 -16.81 -19.08
CA GLN A 192 9.14 -15.54 -19.63
C GLN A 192 8.16 -15.15 -20.74
N PRO A 193 7.53 -13.98 -20.66
CA PRO A 193 6.53 -13.60 -21.65
C PRO A 193 7.17 -13.55 -23.04
N PRO A 194 6.43 -13.90 -24.09
CA PRO A 194 6.95 -13.85 -25.45
C PRO A 194 7.41 -12.42 -25.80
N ALA A 195 8.61 -12.30 -26.32
CA ALA A 195 9.22 -11.01 -26.68
C ALA A 195 8.45 -10.25 -27.78
N THR A 196 7.56 -10.94 -28.49
CA THR A 196 6.75 -10.38 -29.58
C THR A 196 5.28 -10.72 -29.39
N ALA A 197 4.42 -9.73 -29.67
CA ALA A 197 2.98 -9.94 -29.66
C ALA A 197 2.59 -11.05 -30.65
N SER A 198 1.84 -12.05 -30.18
CA SER A 198 1.26 -13.08 -31.03
C SER A 198 0.32 -12.45 -32.08
N ALA A 199 0.04 -13.17 -33.17
CA ALA A 199 -0.91 -12.71 -34.18
C ALA A 199 -2.29 -12.41 -33.59
N ALA A 200 -2.72 -13.20 -32.62
CA ALA A 200 -3.98 -13.00 -31.88
C ALA A 200 -4.03 -11.66 -31.13
N VAL A 201 -2.90 -11.26 -30.53
CA VAL A 201 -2.79 -9.97 -29.82
C VAL A 201 -2.86 -8.80 -30.79
N LYS A 202 -2.16 -8.90 -31.91
CA LYS A 202 -2.22 -7.87 -32.96
C LYS A 202 -3.65 -7.72 -33.48
N GLU A 203 -4.35 -8.85 -33.70
CA GLU A 203 -5.74 -8.85 -34.11
C GLU A 203 -6.66 -8.24 -33.05
N PHE A 204 -6.45 -8.56 -31.75
CA PHE A 204 -7.20 -7.95 -30.68
C PHE A 204 -7.08 -6.42 -30.68
N PHE A 205 -5.85 -5.88 -30.76
CA PHE A 205 -5.65 -4.43 -30.75
C PHE A 205 -6.12 -3.74 -32.02
N ARG A 206 -6.34 -4.49 -33.08
CA ARG A 206 -6.98 -3.99 -34.30
C ARG A 206 -8.49 -3.81 -34.13
N GLN A 207 -9.14 -4.71 -33.36
CA GLN A 207 -10.58 -4.68 -33.10
C GLN A 207 -10.96 -3.89 -31.88
N TYR A 208 -10.21 -4.02 -30.77
CA TYR A 208 -10.57 -3.47 -29.48
C TYR A 208 -9.52 -2.50 -28.96
N SER A 209 -9.99 -1.49 -28.24
CA SER A 209 -9.12 -0.49 -27.60
C SER A 209 -8.61 -0.90 -26.23
N GLY A 210 -9.25 -1.86 -25.55
CA GLY A 210 -8.88 -2.33 -24.22
C GLY A 210 -9.86 -3.36 -23.68
N LEU A 211 -9.65 -3.82 -22.45
CA LEU A 211 -10.51 -4.78 -21.76
C LEU A 211 -11.21 -4.09 -20.58
N VAL A 212 -12.51 -4.27 -20.49
CA VAL A 212 -13.34 -3.81 -19.37
C VAL A 212 -14.03 -5.02 -18.77
N LEU A 213 -13.88 -5.21 -17.44
CA LEU A 213 -14.65 -6.18 -16.68
C LEU A 213 -15.80 -5.44 -15.98
N ASP A 214 -17.03 -5.72 -16.39
CA ASP A 214 -18.22 -5.12 -15.79
C ASP A 214 -18.71 -5.98 -14.63
N ALA A 215 -18.53 -5.48 -13.42
CA ALA A 215 -18.95 -6.20 -12.21
C ALA A 215 -20.46 -6.17 -11.98
N GLY A 216 -21.18 -5.23 -12.59
CA GLY A 216 -22.62 -5.10 -12.30
C GLY A 216 -22.90 -5.12 -10.80
N ASN A 217 -23.97 -5.78 -10.39
CA ASN A 217 -24.40 -5.89 -8.99
C ASN A 217 -23.81 -7.11 -8.27
N THR A 218 -22.63 -7.60 -8.67
CA THR A 218 -22.03 -8.81 -8.07
C THR A 218 -21.47 -8.62 -6.67
N GLY A 219 -21.36 -7.37 -6.20
CA GLY A 219 -20.75 -7.03 -4.92
C GLY A 219 -19.22 -7.22 -4.90
N LEU A 220 -18.57 -7.15 -6.07
CA LEU A 220 -17.12 -7.22 -6.18
C LEU A 220 -16.46 -6.15 -5.32
N LYS A 221 -15.50 -6.56 -4.50
CA LYS A 221 -14.68 -5.65 -3.69
C LYS A 221 -13.34 -5.44 -4.36
N PRO A 222 -12.84 -4.18 -4.46
CA PRO A 222 -11.51 -3.92 -5.00
C PRO A 222 -10.41 -4.61 -4.19
N ALA A 223 -9.33 -5.05 -4.87
CA ALA A 223 -8.13 -5.61 -4.28
C ALA A 223 -6.90 -5.21 -5.11
N LEU A 224 -5.69 -5.35 -4.54
CA LEU A 224 -4.45 -5.06 -5.27
C LEU A 224 -4.25 -6.01 -6.45
N PHE A 225 -4.51 -7.29 -6.25
CA PHE A 225 -4.23 -8.36 -7.21
C PHE A 225 -5.38 -9.37 -7.29
N PRO A 226 -6.56 -8.98 -7.82
CA PRO A 226 -7.66 -9.92 -8.01
C PRO A 226 -7.27 -11.00 -9.01
N LYS A 227 -7.79 -12.21 -8.80
CA LYS A 227 -7.65 -13.34 -9.73
C LYS A 227 -8.92 -13.52 -10.54
N ILE A 228 -8.78 -14.01 -11.76
CA ILE A 228 -9.90 -14.25 -12.67
C ILE A 228 -9.98 -15.74 -12.95
N TYR A 229 -11.15 -16.31 -12.75
CA TYR A 229 -11.46 -17.73 -12.91
C TYR A 229 -12.57 -17.95 -13.94
N ASP A 230 -12.64 -19.16 -14.49
CA ASP A 230 -13.85 -19.64 -15.19
C ASP A 230 -14.83 -20.28 -14.20
N GLU A 231 -16.03 -20.64 -14.69
CA GLU A 231 -17.08 -21.30 -13.89
C GLU A 231 -16.67 -22.66 -13.34
N ALA A 232 -15.71 -23.34 -13.98
CA ALA A 232 -15.17 -24.60 -13.50
C ALA A 232 -14.14 -24.42 -12.38
N GLY A 233 -13.78 -23.18 -12.08
CA GLY A 233 -12.78 -22.83 -11.05
C GLY A 233 -11.35 -22.85 -11.55
N ASN A 234 -11.11 -22.95 -12.86
CA ASN A 234 -9.77 -22.85 -13.42
C ASN A 234 -9.32 -21.39 -13.42
N LEU A 235 -8.08 -21.16 -12.99
CA LEU A 235 -7.46 -19.85 -13.01
C LEU A 235 -7.17 -19.44 -14.46
N LEU A 236 -7.75 -18.33 -14.89
CA LEU A 236 -7.54 -17.73 -16.20
C LEU A 236 -6.42 -16.69 -16.18
N LEU A 237 -6.41 -15.85 -15.13
CA LEU A 237 -5.48 -14.75 -15.02
C LEU A 237 -5.19 -14.46 -13.54
N ASP A 238 -3.91 -14.34 -13.21
CA ASP A 238 -3.44 -13.79 -11.93
C ASP A 238 -2.80 -12.43 -12.19
N THR A 239 -3.41 -11.37 -11.68
CA THR A 239 -2.92 -10.00 -11.96
C THR A 239 -1.57 -9.71 -11.32
N ARG A 240 -1.11 -10.52 -10.33
CA ARG A 240 0.24 -10.44 -9.76
C ARG A 240 1.33 -10.68 -10.79
N GLU A 241 1.09 -11.57 -11.76
CA GLU A 241 2.07 -11.91 -12.79
C GLU A 241 2.46 -10.69 -13.64
N PHE A 242 1.57 -9.71 -13.77
CA PHE A 242 1.80 -8.52 -14.58
C PHE A 242 2.43 -7.39 -13.78
N TYR A 243 2.18 -7.31 -12.49
CA TYR A 243 2.72 -6.25 -11.64
C TYR A 243 4.24 -6.25 -11.60
N GLN A 244 4.87 -7.41 -11.63
CA GLN A 244 6.33 -7.55 -11.65
C GLN A 244 6.98 -6.91 -12.89
N TYR A 245 6.23 -6.80 -13.98
CA TYR A 245 6.74 -6.20 -15.21
C TYR A 245 6.46 -4.70 -15.29
N THR A 246 5.37 -4.24 -14.70
CA THR A 246 4.92 -2.85 -14.79
C THR A 246 5.22 -2.02 -13.53
N GLY A 247 5.47 -2.66 -12.39
CA GLY A 247 5.70 -2.00 -11.11
C GLY A 247 6.85 -0.99 -11.15
N SER A 248 7.91 -1.29 -11.90
CA SER A 248 9.07 -0.40 -12.10
C SER A 248 8.78 0.81 -12.99
N THR A 249 7.75 0.76 -13.83
CA THR A 249 7.39 1.85 -14.77
C THR A 249 6.37 2.83 -14.20
N GLY A 250 5.83 2.55 -13.00
CA GLY A 250 4.80 3.38 -12.36
C GLY A 250 3.41 3.28 -13.01
N GLN A 251 3.23 2.43 -14.01
CA GLN A 251 1.92 2.24 -14.64
C GLN A 251 1.02 1.41 -13.71
N LYS A 252 -0.23 1.87 -13.54
CA LYS A 252 -1.25 1.09 -12.85
C LYS A 252 -1.64 -0.10 -13.73
N VAL A 253 -1.48 -1.31 -13.19
CA VAL A 253 -1.87 -2.55 -13.87
C VAL A 253 -3.38 -2.66 -14.01
N LEU A 254 -4.10 -2.21 -12.99
CA LEU A 254 -5.53 -2.34 -12.87
C LEU A 254 -6.13 -1.00 -12.42
N HIS A 255 -7.17 -0.56 -13.11
CA HIS A 255 -7.93 0.63 -12.73
C HIS A 255 -9.34 0.24 -12.32
N TYR A 256 -9.78 0.74 -11.17
CA TYR A 256 -11.16 0.65 -10.74
C TYR A 256 -11.89 1.94 -11.12
N ILE A 257 -13.09 1.80 -11.65
CA ILE A 257 -13.98 2.91 -12.03
C ILE A 257 -15.42 2.56 -11.69
N ASN A 258 -16.25 3.56 -11.43
CA ASN A 258 -17.67 3.35 -11.17
C ASN A 258 -18.59 3.88 -12.29
N ARG A 259 -18.08 4.72 -13.18
CA ARG A 259 -18.87 5.41 -14.20
C ARG A 259 -18.44 5.03 -15.62
N LEU A 260 -19.43 4.81 -16.47
CA LEU A 260 -19.17 4.45 -17.88
C LEU A 260 -18.57 5.61 -18.70
N ASP A 261 -18.98 6.85 -18.37
CA ASP A 261 -18.45 8.06 -19.00
C ASP A 261 -16.94 8.26 -18.73
N GLU A 262 -16.42 7.79 -17.62
CA GLU A 262 -14.97 7.78 -17.35
C GLU A 262 -14.21 6.88 -18.33
N ILE A 263 -14.83 5.78 -18.79
CA ILE A 263 -14.23 4.90 -19.80
C ILE A 263 -14.14 5.64 -21.14
N ILE A 264 -15.24 6.29 -21.52
CA ILE A 264 -15.34 7.01 -22.81
C ILE A 264 -14.42 8.23 -22.85
N ALA A 265 -14.22 8.90 -21.69
CA ALA A 265 -13.34 10.05 -21.58
C ALA A 265 -11.84 9.70 -21.70
N ARG A 266 -11.48 8.40 -21.57
CA ARG A 266 -10.09 7.95 -21.70
C ARG A 266 -9.76 7.64 -23.16
N PRO A 267 -8.78 8.32 -23.78
CA PRO A 267 -8.45 8.13 -25.20
C PRO A 267 -8.11 6.66 -25.55
N GLU A 268 -7.50 5.93 -24.61
CA GLU A 268 -7.13 4.53 -24.75
C GLU A 268 -8.34 3.59 -24.85
N PHE A 269 -9.53 4.00 -24.37
CA PHE A 269 -10.79 3.25 -24.44
C PHE A 269 -11.83 3.85 -25.37
N ALA A 270 -11.55 4.99 -25.98
CA ALA A 270 -12.52 5.79 -26.73
C ALA A 270 -13.07 5.11 -28.01
N ARG A 271 -12.38 4.08 -28.53
CA ARG A 271 -12.87 3.42 -29.75
C ARG A 271 -13.92 2.35 -29.45
N GLN A 272 -13.49 1.19 -28.98
CA GLN A 272 -14.36 0.04 -28.71
C GLN A 272 -13.66 -0.91 -27.73
N PRO A 273 -13.88 -0.79 -26.41
CA PRO A 273 -13.35 -1.75 -25.46
C PRO A 273 -14.08 -3.09 -25.58
N LEU A 274 -13.35 -4.21 -25.36
CA LEU A 274 -13.98 -5.49 -25.11
C LEU A 274 -14.56 -5.48 -23.70
N VAL A 275 -15.89 -5.56 -23.57
CA VAL A 275 -16.57 -5.62 -22.27
C VAL A 275 -16.94 -7.07 -22.00
N LEU A 276 -16.45 -7.62 -20.88
CA LEU A 276 -16.80 -8.92 -20.32
C LEU A 276 -17.60 -8.71 -19.04
N LYS A 277 -18.68 -9.48 -18.86
CA LYS A 277 -19.50 -9.39 -17.67
C LYS A 277 -19.01 -10.37 -16.61
N ILE A 278 -18.82 -9.87 -15.40
CA ILE A 278 -18.53 -10.70 -14.25
C ILE A 278 -19.80 -11.44 -13.86
N LYS A 279 -19.76 -12.76 -13.78
CA LYS A 279 -20.89 -13.59 -13.41
C LYS A 279 -21.10 -13.61 -11.89
N GLN A 280 -20.01 -13.78 -11.15
CA GLN A 280 -20.03 -13.83 -9.69
C GLN A 280 -18.65 -13.50 -9.13
N VAL A 281 -18.60 -13.20 -7.84
CA VAL A 281 -17.36 -13.04 -7.10
C VAL A 281 -17.00 -14.33 -6.34
N ARG A 282 -15.72 -14.49 -6.02
CA ARG A 282 -15.18 -15.64 -5.31
C ARG A 282 -14.31 -15.21 -4.14
N GLY A 283 -14.15 -16.13 -3.16
CA GLY A 283 -13.29 -15.97 -2.00
C GLY A 283 -13.94 -15.22 -0.84
N LYS A 284 -13.31 -15.27 0.33
CA LYS A 284 -13.88 -14.75 1.59
C LYS A 284 -14.03 -13.22 1.58
N LEU A 285 -13.15 -12.53 0.88
CA LEU A 285 -13.13 -11.06 0.79
C LEU A 285 -13.89 -10.54 -0.44
N GLY A 286 -14.40 -11.43 -1.30
CA GLY A 286 -15.20 -11.07 -2.46
C GLY A 286 -14.45 -10.25 -3.52
N ALA A 287 -13.16 -10.50 -3.72
CA ALA A 287 -12.34 -9.73 -4.64
C ALA A 287 -11.95 -10.47 -5.92
N ASP A 288 -12.03 -11.82 -5.94
CA ASP A 288 -11.73 -12.59 -7.14
C ASP A 288 -12.97 -12.73 -8.04
N ILE A 289 -12.72 -12.83 -9.32
CA ILE A 289 -13.69 -12.69 -10.39
C ILE A 289 -13.94 -14.05 -11.04
N VAL A 290 -15.21 -14.39 -11.28
CA VAL A 290 -15.61 -15.56 -12.06
C VAL A 290 -16.35 -15.08 -13.31
N LEU A 291 -15.86 -15.49 -14.48
CA LEU A 291 -16.47 -15.20 -15.76
C LEU A 291 -17.36 -16.35 -16.21
N SER A 292 -18.37 -16.05 -17.05
CA SER A 292 -19.14 -17.06 -17.76
C SER A 292 -18.21 -17.88 -18.67
N LYS A 293 -18.64 -19.10 -19.06
CA LYS A 293 -17.88 -19.92 -20.00
C LYS A 293 -17.54 -19.15 -21.28
N GLN A 294 -18.52 -18.43 -21.84
CA GLN A 294 -18.34 -17.67 -23.06
C GLN A 294 -17.29 -16.56 -22.92
N ASP A 295 -17.35 -15.79 -21.82
CA ASP A 295 -16.41 -14.71 -21.57
C ASP A 295 -15.04 -15.23 -21.14
N ALA A 296 -15.00 -16.36 -20.44
CA ALA A 296 -13.77 -17.08 -20.12
C ALA A 296 -13.03 -17.55 -21.39
N ASP A 297 -13.74 -18.07 -22.37
CA ASP A 297 -13.14 -18.50 -23.64
C ASP A 297 -12.60 -17.31 -24.43
N ARG A 298 -13.26 -16.15 -24.39
CA ARG A 298 -12.74 -14.89 -24.96
C ARG A 298 -11.47 -14.44 -24.25
N LEU A 299 -11.40 -14.56 -22.91
CA LEU A 299 -10.21 -14.18 -22.14
C LEU A 299 -9.07 -15.18 -22.35
N LYS A 300 -9.34 -16.49 -22.48
CA LYS A 300 -8.33 -17.50 -22.80
C LYS A 300 -7.61 -17.22 -24.12
N TRP A 301 -8.35 -16.73 -25.10
CA TRP A 301 -7.77 -16.28 -26.37
C TRP A 301 -6.79 -15.12 -26.19
N LEU A 302 -7.00 -14.29 -25.16
CA LEU A 302 -6.13 -13.16 -24.79
C LEU A 302 -4.99 -13.54 -23.85
N LYS A 303 -4.95 -14.76 -23.31
CA LYS A 303 -4.00 -15.14 -22.25
C LYS A 303 -2.55 -14.81 -22.62
N ASP A 304 -2.14 -15.08 -23.87
CA ASP A 304 -0.80 -14.75 -24.36
C ASP A 304 -0.62 -13.25 -24.64
N GLY A 305 -1.72 -12.51 -24.69
CA GLY A 305 -1.79 -11.08 -24.98
C GLY A 305 -2.09 -10.21 -23.80
N ALA A 306 -2.49 -10.79 -22.67
CA ALA A 306 -2.87 -10.03 -21.48
C ALA A 306 -1.76 -9.09 -21.04
N ARG A 307 -0.50 -9.49 -21.10
CA ARG A 307 0.65 -8.63 -20.81
C ARG A 307 0.63 -7.32 -21.60
N PHE A 308 0.36 -7.39 -22.90
CA PHE A 308 0.32 -6.19 -23.74
C PHE A 308 -0.83 -5.25 -23.36
N LEU A 309 -1.95 -5.77 -22.85
CA LEU A 309 -3.03 -4.96 -22.30
C LEU A 309 -2.60 -4.21 -21.05
N PHE A 310 -1.86 -4.88 -20.17
CA PHE A 310 -1.34 -4.26 -18.94
C PHE A 310 -0.24 -3.23 -19.26
N ASP A 311 0.71 -3.59 -20.11
CA ASP A 311 1.80 -2.68 -20.52
C ASP A 311 1.25 -1.42 -21.22
N ALA A 312 0.10 -1.53 -21.90
CA ALA A 312 -0.57 -0.41 -22.52
C ALA A 312 -1.53 0.36 -21.58
N GLY A 313 -1.68 -0.05 -20.32
CA GLY A 313 -2.64 0.55 -19.37
C GLY A 313 -4.10 0.37 -19.79
N ARG A 314 -4.42 -0.69 -20.57
CA ARG A 314 -5.72 -0.90 -21.18
C ARG A 314 -6.56 -1.97 -20.50
N PHE A 315 -6.41 -2.10 -19.19
CA PHE A 315 -7.19 -3.03 -18.39
C PHE A 315 -7.97 -2.27 -17.31
N LEU A 316 -9.30 -2.35 -17.37
CA LEU A 316 -10.20 -1.69 -16.43
C LEU A 316 -11.14 -2.69 -15.76
N VAL A 317 -11.44 -2.46 -14.49
CA VAL A 317 -12.57 -3.11 -13.80
C VAL A 317 -13.57 -2.04 -13.43
N LYS A 318 -14.77 -2.13 -14.00
CA LYS A 318 -15.90 -1.28 -13.66
C LYS A 318 -16.66 -1.90 -12.49
N LEU A 319 -16.73 -1.18 -11.40
CA LEU A 319 -17.54 -1.51 -10.23
C LEU A 319 -18.85 -0.70 -10.31
N LEU A 320 -19.96 -1.33 -9.90
CA LEU A 320 -21.17 -0.60 -9.49
C LEU A 320 -21.15 -0.56 -7.96
N LEU A 321 -21.08 0.63 -7.40
CA LEU A 321 -21.23 0.89 -5.96
C LEU A 321 -22.69 1.12 -5.63
#